data_48430f0b39de5dfb39453d96e56ebe4a
#
_entry.id   48430f0b39de5dfb39453d96e56ebe4a
#
_cell.length_a   1.000
_cell.length_b   1.000
_cell.length_c   1.000
_cell.angle_alpha   90.00
_cell.angle_beta   90.00
_cell.angle_gamma   90.00
#
_symmetry.space_group_name_H-M   'P 1'
#
loop_
_entity.id
_entity.type
_entity.pdbx_description
1 polymer ?
#
loop_
_entity_poly.entity_id
_entity_poly.type
_entity_poly.pdbx_seq_one_letter_code
_entity_poly.pdbx_strand_id
1 'polypeptide(L)'
;VKASTGVTIQIGHVDFRPVKSLVLKEVLLKDFKNDTLLYCQDLRVKADSFNIVNKSFTIGEIVLNQADFNLWISRGEGSPTNIEMFLDSLQRVAPADTEGEGGEKQSGWLMGLKKVSLRDSRFTYREEEYEPVDYGVNWTDVECRDLNVDITDFDFGDEYSQIVVSGLSFIEKSGLRMKELDGRVRIRESNLTITDARIELERSSLDLMKLEFSWTPDQHDWRYFTTRVQQYYELGPSSVSFIDLAYFNGVLRGIDNTVKCSGICLLYTSD
;
A
#
# COMPACT_ATOMS: atom_id res chain seq x y z
N VAL A 1 5.07 18.23 -17.73
CA VAL A 1 3.83 19.02 -17.78
C VAL A 1 3.56 19.56 -16.38
N LYS A 2 3.54 20.90 -16.21
CA LYS A 2 3.04 21.52 -14.96
C LYS A 2 1.53 21.64 -15.10
N ALA A 3 0.80 20.83 -14.36
CA ALA A 3 -0.63 21.04 -14.20
C ALA A 3 -0.87 22.28 -13.32
N SER A 4 -1.97 22.99 -13.52
CA SER A 4 -2.39 24.17 -12.73
C SER A 4 -2.62 23.86 -11.22
N THR A 5 -2.38 22.65 -10.78
CA THR A 5 -2.56 22.08 -9.45
C THR A 5 -1.36 22.16 -8.54
N GLY A 6 -0.21 22.70 -9.01
CA GLY A 6 1.04 22.65 -8.24
C GLY A 6 1.79 21.31 -8.31
N VAL A 7 1.19 20.29 -8.91
CA VAL A 7 1.81 18.96 -9.10
C VAL A 7 2.66 18.98 -10.37
N THR A 8 3.86 18.40 -10.29
CA THR A 8 4.79 18.30 -11.42
C THR A 8 4.97 16.84 -11.83
N ILE A 9 4.66 16.53 -13.09
CA ILE A 9 4.92 15.23 -13.70
C ILE A 9 6.02 15.42 -14.75
N GLN A 10 7.10 14.67 -14.63
CA GLN A 10 8.20 14.65 -15.59
C GLN A 10 8.40 13.23 -16.10
N ILE A 11 8.66 13.08 -17.39
CA ILE A 11 8.94 11.79 -18.04
C ILE A 11 10.17 12.03 -18.90
N GLY A 12 11.27 11.30 -18.61
CA GLY A 12 12.52 11.45 -19.33
C GLY A 12 12.44 10.91 -20.75
N HIS A 13 11.89 9.70 -20.92
CA HIS A 13 11.77 9.06 -22.22
C HIS A 13 10.51 8.22 -22.32
N VAL A 14 9.91 8.18 -23.53
CA VAL A 14 8.72 7.37 -23.85
C VAL A 14 9.09 6.46 -25.00
N ASP A 15 9.02 5.14 -24.79
CA ASP A 15 9.19 4.11 -25.81
C ASP A 15 7.83 3.41 -26.02
N PHE A 16 7.23 3.65 -27.16
CA PHE A 16 5.97 3.04 -27.55
C PHE A 16 6.24 1.85 -28.46
N ARG A 17 5.94 0.65 -27.99
CA ARG A 17 5.98 -0.56 -28.78
C ARG A 17 4.58 -0.85 -29.35
N PRO A 18 4.41 -0.71 -30.67
CA PRO A 18 3.10 -0.93 -31.29
C PRO A 18 2.50 -2.27 -30.87
N VAL A 19 1.23 -2.23 -30.47
CA VAL A 19 0.32 -3.34 -30.19
C VAL A 19 0.28 -3.85 -28.75
N LYS A 20 1.31 -3.69 -27.87
CA LYS A 20 1.22 -4.37 -26.54
C LYS A 20 1.82 -3.65 -25.32
N SER A 21 2.70 -2.69 -25.47
CA SER A 21 3.31 -2.08 -24.27
C SER A 21 3.77 -0.63 -24.47
N LEU A 22 3.57 0.16 -23.43
CA LEU A 22 4.13 1.48 -23.25
C LEU A 22 5.23 1.39 -22.19
N VAL A 23 6.41 1.91 -22.46
CA VAL A 23 7.50 2.02 -21.49
C VAL A 23 7.82 3.50 -21.30
N LEU A 24 7.71 3.95 -20.07
CA LEU A 24 8.11 5.28 -19.64
C LEU A 24 9.36 5.14 -18.78
N LYS A 25 10.37 5.94 -19.05
CA LYS A 25 11.60 5.96 -18.27
C LYS A 25 11.73 7.25 -17.50
N GLU A 26 12.34 7.15 -16.32
CA GLU A 26 12.61 8.30 -15.46
C GLU A 26 11.32 9.10 -15.17
N VAL A 27 10.30 8.39 -14.72
CA VAL A 27 9.02 9.02 -14.32
C VAL A 27 9.20 9.64 -12.96
N LEU A 28 8.98 10.94 -12.86
CA LEU A 28 9.07 11.71 -11.63
C LEU A 28 7.74 12.41 -11.36
N LEU A 29 7.14 12.10 -10.21
CA LEU A 29 6.00 12.80 -9.67
C LEU A 29 6.46 13.61 -8.45
N LYS A 30 6.12 14.88 -8.45
CA LYS A 30 6.38 15.76 -7.31
C LYS A 30 5.07 16.24 -6.74
N ASP A 31 5.02 16.32 -5.41
CA ASP A 31 3.91 16.89 -4.68
C ASP A 31 3.87 18.43 -4.77
N PHE A 32 2.89 19.03 -4.09
CA PHE A 32 2.70 20.49 -4.08
C PHE A 32 3.83 21.26 -3.35
N LYS A 33 4.61 20.61 -2.45
CA LYS A 33 5.82 21.17 -1.85
C LYS A 33 7.04 21.06 -2.76
N ASN A 34 6.88 20.47 -3.96
CA ASN A 34 7.94 20.15 -4.92
C ASN A 34 8.88 19.04 -4.42
N ASP A 35 8.44 18.25 -3.43
CA ASP A 35 9.14 17.06 -2.97
C ASP A 35 8.80 15.86 -3.85
N THR A 36 9.72 14.90 -3.94
CA THR A 36 9.50 13.70 -4.75
C THR A 36 8.49 12.79 -4.04
N LEU A 37 7.31 12.63 -4.63
CA LEU A 37 6.31 11.65 -4.21
C LEU A 37 6.62 10.26 -4.77
N LEU A 38 6.97 10.20 -6.04
CA LEU A 38 7.34 8.97 -6.74
C LEU A 38 8.43 9.27 -7.77
N TYR A 39 9.50 8.50 -7.74
CA TYR A 39 10.41 8.33 -8.86
C TYR A 39 10.35 6.88 -9.32
N CYS A 40 10.34 6.65 -10.63
CA CYS A 40 10.37 5.30 -11.20
C CYS A 40 11.32 5.27 -12.40
N GLN A 41 12.32 4.41 -12.34
CA GLN A 41 13.31 4.32 -13.43
C GLN A 41 12.69 3.73 -14.69
N ASP A 42 11.91 2.65 -14.59
CA ASP A 42 11.21 2.00 -15.69
C ASP A 42 9.76 1.69 -15.29
N LEU A 43 8.80 2.38 -15.89
CA LEU A 43 7.38 2.11 -15.77
C LEU A 43 6.89 1.45 -17.07
N ARG A 44 6.40 0.22 -16.97
CA ARG A 44 5.85 -0.53 -18.11
C ARG A 44 4.38 -0.76 -17.94
N VAL A 45 3.61 -0.42 -18.96
CA VAL A 45 2.18 -0.68 -19.03
C VAL A 45 1.91 -1.65 -20.17
N LYS A 46 1.35 -2.81 -19.87
CA LYS A 46 0.93 -3.82 -20.87
C LYS A 46 -0.58 -3.76 -21.01
N ALA A 47 -1.05 -3.47 -22.20
CA ALA A 47 -2.46 -3.58 -22.53
C ALA A 47 -2.86 -5.06 -22.68
N ASP A 48 -4.02 -5.42 -22.15
CA ASP A 48 -4.60 -6.76 -22.26
C ASP A 48 -5.69 -6.77 -23.35
N SER A 49 -6.67 -5.91 -23.24
CA SER A 49 -7.78 -5.83 -24.19
C SER A 49 -8.23 -4.39 -24.42
N PHE A 50 -8.70 -4.16 -25.63
CA PHE A 50 -9.31 -2.91 -26.07
C PHE A 50 -10.56 -3.23 -26.88
N ASN A 51 -11.73 -2.85 -26.41
CA ASN A 51 -13.01 -3.12 -27.07
C ASN A 51 -13.74 -1.81 -27.31
N ILE A 52 -13.76 -1.41 -28.59
CA ILE A 52 -14.42 -0.15 -29.02
C ILE A 52 -15.94 -0.25 -28.90
N VAL A 53 -16.52 -1.43 -29.16
CA VAL A 53 -17.97 -1.63 -29.14
C VAL A 53 -18.52 -1.47 -27.73
N ASN A 54 -17.86 -2.08 -26.76
CA ASN A 54 -18.25 -2.01 -25.35
C ASN A 54 -17.55 -0.86 -24.59
N LYS A 55 -16.81 0.00 -25.31
CA LYS A 55 -16.04 1.09 -24.71
C LYS A 55 -15.24 0.64 -23.49
N SER A 56 -14.54 -0.48 -23.58
CA SER A 56 -13.75 -1.03 -22.47
C SER A 56 -12.27 -1.14 -22.86
N PHE A 57 -11.43 -0.81 -21.89
CA PHE A 57 -9.97 -0.94 -21.97
C PHE A 57 -9.45 -1.62 -20.72
N THR A 58 -8.69 -2.69 -20.87
CA THR A 58 -8.10 -3.40 -19.75
C THR A 58 -6.59 -3.34 -19.83
N ILE A 59 -5.98 -2.84 -18.74
CA ILE A 59 -4.54 -2.93 -18.51
C ILE A 59 -4.27 -4.30 -17.90
N GLY A 60 -3.48 -5.11 -18.58
CA GLY A 60 -3.10 -6.44 -18.09
C GLY A 60 -2.11 -6.34 -16.93
N GLU A 61 -1.09 -5.49 -17.10
CA GLU A 61 -0.06 -5.35 -16.07
C GLU A 61 0.59 -3.96 -16.11
N ILE A 62 0.81 -3.38 -14.92
CA ILE A 62 1.69 -2.23 -14.70
C ILE A 62 2.90 -2.74 -13.90
N VAL A 63 4.11 -2.57 -14.44
CA VAL A 63 5.35 -2.93 -13.75
C VAL A 63 6.15 -1.67 -13.46
N LEU A 64 6.43 -1.44 -12.19
CA LEU A 64 7.32 -0.38 -11.73
C LEU A 64 8.64 -1.02 -11.28
N ASN A 65 9.71 -0.73 -12.00
CA ASN A 65 11.04 -1.20 -11.65
C ASN A 65 11.84 -0.04 -11.05
N GLN A 66 12.50 -0.32 -9.95
CA GLN A 66 13.32 0.67 -9.22
C GLN A 66 12.52 1.96 -8.96
N ALA A 67 11.33 1.76 -8.39
CA ALA A 67 10.48 2.85 -7.95
C ALA A 67 10.85 3.26 -6.53
N ASP A 68 10.85 4.56 -6.27
CA ASP A 68 11.08 5.17 -4.97
C ASP A 68 9.82 5.95 -4.58
N PHE A 69 9.10 5.43 -3.59
CA PHE A 69 7.87 6.02 -3.06
C PHE A 69 8.17 6.75 -1.77
N ASN A 70 7.82 8.02 -1.70
CA ASN A 70 8.04 8.85 -0.53
C ASN A 70 6.74 9.40 0.00
N LEU A 71 6.23 8.79 1.06
CA LEU A 71 5.04 9.22 1.77
C LEU A 71 5.44 9.99 3.03
N TRP A 72 4.79 11.10 3.26
CA TRP A 72 4.95 11.85 4.50
C TRP A 72 3.60 12.40 4.97
N ILE A 73 3.49 12.60 6.28
CA ILE A 73 2.36 13.21 6.95
C ILE A 73 2.82 14.49 7.64
N SER A 74 2.10 15.59 7.42
CA SER A 74 2.32 16.85 8.13
C SER A 74 1.91 16.74 9.60
N ARG A 75 2.38 17.69 10.39
CA ARG A 75 2.00 17.92 11.80
C ARG A 75 0.50 18.08 11.96
N GLY A 76 -0.09 17.41 12.97
CA GLY A 76 -1.46 17.58 13.42
C GLY A 76 -2.30 16.30 13.33
N GLU A 77 -3.28 16.17 14.24
CA GLU A 77 -4.25 15.07 14.19
C GLU A 77 -5.07 15.13 12.91
N GLY A 78 -5.18 13.99 12.20
CA GLY A 78 -5.96 13.90 10.97
C GLY A 78 -5.36 14.64 9.77
N SER A 79 -4.07 15.03 9.83
CA SER A 79 -3.41 15.65 8.67
C SER A 79 -3.33 14.66 7.51
N PRO A 80 -3.70 15.07 6.30
CA PRO A 80 -3.62 14.20 5.13
C PRO A 80 -2.16 13.89 4.77
N THR A 81 -1.96 12.71 4.20
CA THR A 81 -0.69 12.35 3.56
C THR A 81 -0.45 13.17 2.29
N ASN A 82 0.80 13.28 1.86
CA ASN A 82 1.11 13.93 0.59
C ASN A 82 0.46 13.22 -0.61
N ILE A 83 0.20 11.92 -0.54
CA ILE A 83 -0.52 11.19 -1.60
C ILE A 83 -2.02 11.53 -1.61
N GLU A 84 -2.67 11.66 -0.46
CA GLU A 84 -4.06 12.10 -0.38
C GLU A 84 -4.21 13.51 -0.96
N MET A 85 -3.34 14.43 -0.56
CA MET A 85 -3.30 15.79 -1.11
C MET A 85 -3.03 15.80 -2.64
N PHE A 86 -2.20 14.87 -3.15
CA PHE A 86 -1.97 14.69 -4.57
C PHE A 86 -3.23 14.19 -5.28
N LEU A 87 -3.91 13.17 -4.76
CA LEU A 87 -5.13 12.62 -5.34
C LEU A 87 -6.27 13.66 -5.36
N ASP A 88 -6.45 14.40 -4.28
CA ASP A 88 -7.41 15.52 -4.22
C ASP A 88 -7.12 16.58 -5.29
N SER A 89 -5.84 16.86 -5.51
CA SER A 89 -5.45 17.82 -6.54
C SER A 89 -5.78 17.33 -7.95
N LEU A 90 -5.65 16.02 -8.21
CA LEU A 90 -6.02 15.42 -9.49
C LEU A 90 -7.54 15.42 -9.71
N GLN A 91 -8.33 15.15 -8.67
CA GLN A 91 -9.80 15.18 -8.75
C GLN A 91 -10.33 16.57 -9.07
N ARG A 92 -9.69 17.64 -8.58
CA ARG A 92 -10.06 19.03 -8.89
C ARG A 92 -9.76 19.43 -10.34
N VAL A 93 -8.87 18.70 -11.03
CA VAL A 93 -8.49 18.96 -12.43
C VAL A 93 -9.24 18.08 -13.41
N ALA A 94 -9.67 16.89 -12.98
CA ALA A 94 -10.62 16.12 -13.75
C ALA A 94 -11.86 17.00 -13.96
N PRO A 95 -12.33 17.19 -15.22
CA PRO A 95 -13.57 17.93 -15.43
C PRO A 95 -14.61 17.24 -14.54
N ALA A 96 -15.19 18.01 -13.61
CA ALA A 96 -16.36 17.55 -12.88
C ALA A 96 -17.32 17.00 -13.93
N ASP A 97 -17.75 15.75 -13.77
CA ASP A 97 -18.87 15.25 -14.56
C ASP A 97 -19.95 16.30 -14.40
N THR A 98 -20.18 17.06 -15.49
CA THR A 98 -21.23 18.03 -15.51
C THR A 98 -22.51 17.24 -15.30
N GLU A 99 -23.06 17.33 -14.08
CA GLU A 99 -24.44 16.96 -13.83
C GLU A 99 -25.30 17.82 -14.77
N GLY A 100 -25.45 17.34 -16.00
CA GLY A 100 -26.46 17.82 -16.91
C GLY A 100 -27.80 17.35 -16.37
N GLU A 101 -28.64 18.26 -15.96
CA GLU A 101 -30.08 18.02 -15.74
C GLU A 101 -30.64 17.34 -17.01
N GLY A 102 -30.85 16.00 -16.93
CA GLY A 102 -31.46 15.26 -18.04
C GLY A 102 -30.79 13.89 -18.24
N GLY A 103 -31.21 12.94 -17.44
CA GLY A 103 -30.96 11.53 -17.44
C GLY A 103 -30.49 10.87 -18.74
N GLU A 104 -29.19 10.76 -18.92
CA GLU A 104 -28.54 9.64 -19.58
C GLU A 104 -27.14 9.58 -18.98
N LYS A 105 -26.81 8.48 -18.24
CA LYS A 105 -25.44 8.18 -17.85
C LYS A 105 -24.62 8.14 -19.13
N GLN A 106 -23.83 9.19 -19.39
CA GLN A 106 -22.82 9.12 -20.45
C GLN A 106 -21.93 7.94 -20.17
N SER A 107 -22.03 6.92 -21.00
CA SER A 107 -21.25 5.71 -20.90
C SER A 107 -19.79 6.05 -21.16
N GLY A 108 -19.05 6.36 -20.10
CA GLY A 108 -17.61 6.49 -20.11
C GLY A 108 -16.96 5.16 -20.50
N TRP A 109 -15.66 5.20 -20.78
CA TRP A 109 -14.87 3.98 -20.98
C TRP A 109 -14.75 3.23 -19.65
N LEU A 110 -15.06 1.92 -19.69
CA LEU A 110 -14.79 1.03 -18.56
C LEU A 110 -13.30 0.70 -18.57
N MET A 111 -12.61 1.09 -17.51
CA MET A 111 -11.18 0.80 -17.33
C MET A 111 -11.00 -0.33 -16.34
N GLY A 112 -10.25 -1.37 -16.74
CA GLY A 112 -9.88 -2.50 -15.89
C GLY A 112 -8.37 -2.55 -15.68
N LEU A 113 -7.95 -2.98 -14.49
CA LEU A 113 -6.55 -3.25 -14.13
C LEU A 113 -6.48 -4.64 -13.52
N LYS A 114 -5.60 -5.52 -14.07
CA LYS A 114 -5.46 -6.89 -13.58
C LYS A 114 -4.32 -7.06 -12.59
N LYS A 115 -3.20 -6.39 -12.83
CA LYS A 115 -1.99 -6.59 -12.04
C LYS A 115 -1.13 -5.33 -11.95
N VAL A 116 -0.59 -5.09 -10.75
CA VAL A 116 0.50 -4.13 -10.50
C VAL A 116 1.65 -4.88 -9.89
N SER A 117 2.86 -4.65 -10.40
CA SER A 117 4.08 -5.26 -9.90
C SER A 117 5.10 -4.19 -9.52
N LEU A 118 5.66 -4.28 -8.34
CA LEU A 118 6.85 -3.54 -7.92
C LEU A 118 8.05 -4.47 -7.95
N ARG A 119 9.19 -3.98 -8.43
CA ARG A 119 10.44 -4.74 -8.50
C ARG A 119 11.59 -3.85 -8.07
N ASP A 120 12.41 -4.38 -7.16
CA ASP A 120 13.63 -3.73 -6.67
C ASP A 120 13.39 -2.27 -6.28
N SER A 121 12.30 -2.03 -5.57
CA SER A 121 11.78 -0.71 -5.26
C SER A 121 12.09 -0.30 -3.82
N ARG A 122 11.87 0.97 -3.51
CA ARG A 122 11.99 1.54 -2.17
C ARG A 122 10.67 2.18 -1.76
N PHE A 123 10.37 2.11 -0.48
CA PHE A 123 9.25 2.78 0.14
C PHE A 123 9.72 3.51 1.39
N THR A 124 9.38 4.77 1.51
CA THR A 124 9.65 5.60 2.69
C THR A 124 8.32 6.17 3.20
N TYR A 125 8.09 6.04 4.48
CA TYR A 125 7.00 6.71 5.20
C TYR A 125 7.61 7.50 6.35
N ARG A 126 7.23 8.78 6.48
CA ARG A 126 7.75 9.65 7.54
C ARG A 126 6.69 10.61 8.04
N GLU A 127 6.57 10.68 9.35
CA GLU A 127 5.85 11.77 10.03
C GLU A 127 6.79 12.96 10.22
N GLU A 128 6.28 14.18 10.10
CA GLU A 128 7.11 15.42 10.21
C GLU A 128 7.77 15.54 11.60
N GLU A 129 7.13 14.99 12.62
CA GLU A 129 7.65 14.91 13.99
C GLU A 129 7.82 13.44 14.39
N TYR A 130 8.89 12.83 13.94
CA TYR A 130 9.23 11.48 14.40
C TYR A 130 10.26 11.54 15.52
N GLU A 131 10.11 10.63 16.49
CA GLU A 131 11.13 10.40 17.51
C GLU A 131 11.94 9.15 17.15
N PRO A 132 13.28 9.21 17.22
CA PRO A 132 14.10 8.04 16.98
C PRO A 132 13.82 6.97 18.05
N VAL A 133 13.79 5.71 17.63
CA VAL A 133 13.71 4.56 18.54
C VAL A 133 15.08 3.90 18.67
N ASP A 134 15.41 3.41 19.86
CA ASP A 134 16.71 2.77 20.12
C ASP A 134 16.85 1.41 19.41
N TYR A 135 15.73 0.74 19.15
CA TYR A 135 15.72 -0.60 18.56
C TYR A 135 14.35 -0.92 17.93
N GLY A 136 14.38 -1.70 16.83
CA GLY A 136 13.20 -2.17 16.13
C GLY A 136 12.67 -1.19 15.09
N VAL A 137 11.48 -1.45 14.59
CA VAL A 137 10.84 -0.63 13.57
C VAL A 137 10.32 0.65 14.19
N ASN A 138 10.71 1.78 13.59
CA ASN A 138 10.11 3.06 13.92
C ASN A 138 8.90 3.31 13.01
N TRP A 139 7.69 3.15 13.53
CA TRP A 139 6.45 3.26 12.74
C TRP A 139 6.16 4.68 12.25
N THR A 140 6.82 5.70 12.82
CA THR A 140 6.71 7.09 12.38
C THR A 140 7.81 7.49 11.39
N ASP A 141 8.77 6.59 11.13
CA ASP A 141 9.85 6.77 10.15
C ASP A 141 10.29 5.42 9.61
N VAL A 142 9.51 4.86 8.68
CA VAL A 142 9.74 3.55 8.04
C VAL A 142 10.47 3.75 6.72
N GLU A 143 11.48 2.94 6.47
CA GLU A 143 12.15 2.86 5.17
C GLU A 143 12.37 1.39 4.78
N CYS A 144 11.72 0.97 3.69
CA CYS A 144 11.84 -0.36 3.12
C CYS A 144 12.64 -0.29 1.81
N ARG A 145 13.59 -1.18 1.64
CA ARG A 145 14.39 -1.37 0.42
C ARG A 145 14.24 -2.79 -0.12
N ASP A 146 14.68 -3.01 -1.34
CA ASP A 146 14.56 -4.30 -2.04
C ASP A 146 13.09 -4.77 -2.08
N LEU A 147 12.17 -3.81 -2.22
CA LEU A 147 10.74 -4.05 -2.18
C LEU A 147 10.27 -4.70 -3.49
N ASN A 148 9.70 -5.89 -3.35
CA ASN A 148 9.05 -6.60 -4.44
C ASN A 148 7.65 -7.00 -4.02
N VAL A 149 6.67 -6.91 -4.93
CA VAL A 149 5.29 -7.34 -4.68
C VAL A 149 4.54 -7.46 -6.00
N ASP A 150 3.61 -8.39 -6.06
CA ASP A 150 2.55 -8.48 -7.06
C ASP A 150 1.20 -8.20 -6.39
N ILE A 151 0.41 -7.30 -6.98
CA ILE A 151 -0.93 -6.95 -6.51
C ILE A 151 -1.92 -7.28 -7.62
N THR A 152 -2.94 -8.06 -7.30
CA THR A 152 -3.98 -8.51 -8.23
C THR A 152 -5.36 -8.42 -7.59
N ASP A 153 -6.38 -8.85 -8.32
CA ASP A 153 -7.76 -8.96 -7.87
C ASP A 153 -8.30 -7.65 -7.25
N PHE A 154 -8.06 -6.56 -7.98
CA PHE A 154 -8.56 -5.25 -7.61
C PHE A 154 -10.09 -5.22 -7.70
N ASP A 155 -10.74 -5.07 -6.56
CA ASP A 155 -12.18 -4.87 -6.44
C ASP A 155 -12.44 -3.62 -5.57
N PHE A 156 -12.90 -2.56 -6.21
CA PHE A 156 -13.18 -1.29 -5.57
C PHE A 156 -14.67 -1.01 -5.68
N GLY A 157 -15.43 -1.49 -4.70
CA GLY A 157 -16.87 -1.27 -4.58
C GLY A 157 -17.21 -0.19 -3.56
N ASP A 158 -18.48 0.19 -3.51
CA ASP A 158 -18.98 1.20 -2.56
C ASP A 158 -18.88 0.73 -1.10
N GLU A 159 -18.99 -0.60 -0.86
CA GLU A 159 -18.96 -1.17 0.49
C GLU A 159 -17.56 -1.56 0.97
N TYR A 160 -16.67 -1.92 0.07
CA TYR A 160 -15.30 -2.33 0.40
C TYR A 160 -14.35 -2.17 -0.80
N SER A 161 -13.07 -2.09 -0.48
CA SER A 161 -11.97 -2.26 -1.44
C SER A 161 -11.20 -3.53 -1.10
N GLN A 162 -10.83 -4.31 -2.11
CA GLN A 162 -10.09 -5.56 -1.95
C GLN A 162 -8.95 -5.65 -2.94
N ILE A 163 -7.84 -6.25 -2.48
CA ILE A 163 -6.69 -6.63 -3.31
C ILE A 163 -6.16 -7.99 -2.83
N VAL A 164 -5.44 -8.67 -3.71
CA VAL A 164 -4.59 -9.81 -3.36
C VAL A 164 -3.13 -9.38 -3.51
N VAL A 165 -2.37 -9.59 -2.45
CA VAL A 165 -0.92 -9.34 -2.36
C VAL A 165 -0.21 -10.66 -2.49
N SER A 166 0.83 -10.74 -3.31
CA SER A 166 1.63 -11.95 -3.50
C SER A 166 3.12 -11.61 -3.58
N GLY A 167 3.94 -12.41 -2.91
CA GLY A 167 5.39 -12.29 -2.92
C GLY A 167 5.92 -10.96 -2.38
N LEU A 168 5.20 -10.32 -1.44
CA LEU A 168 5.71 -9.10 -0.83
C LEU A 168 6.96 -9.41 -0.02
N SER A 169 8.07 -8.81 -0.42
CA SER A 169 9.36 -8.92 0.26
C SER A 169 10.05 -7.57 0.35
N PHE A 170 10.76 -7.33 1.45
CA PHE A 170 11.53 -6.11 1.68
C PHE A 170 12.50 -6.25 2.85
N ILE A 171 13.40 -5.28 2.98
CA ILE A 171 14.25 -5.09 4.16
C ILE A 171 13.97 -3.69 4.70
N GLU A 172 13.46 -3.63 5.94
CA GLU A 172 13.24 -2.37 6.64
C GLU A 172 14.57 -1.89 7.27
N LYS A 173 14.77 -0.58 7.41
CA LYS A 173 16.04 0.03 7.86
C LYS A 173 16.52 -0.43 9.24
N SER A 174 15.62 -0.90 10.13
CA SER A 174 15.98 -1.50 11.42
C SER A 174 16.67 -2.86 11.29
N GLY A 175 16.60 -3.47 10.09
CA GLY A 175 17.09 -4.81 9.79
C GLY A 175 16.00 -5.88 9.76
N LEU A 176 14.74 -5.53 10.05
CA LEU A 176 13.62 -6.46 9.84
C LEU A 176 13.57 -6.88 8.37
N ARG A 177 13.56 -8.18 8.14
CA ARG A 177 13.46 -8.76 6.81
C ARG A 177 12.14 -9.51 6.64
N MET A 178 11.30 -9.02 5.75
CA MET A 178 10.15 -9.74 5.22
C MET A 178 10.64 -10.55 4.01
N LYS A 179 10.64 -11.88 4.11
CA LYS A 179 11.03 -12.76 3.00
C LYS A 179 9.89 -12.95 2.03
N GLU A 180 8.68 -13.13 2.56
CA GLU A 180 7.48 -13.34 1.78
C GLU A 180 6.25 -12.96 2.61
N LEU A 181 5.31 -12.27 2.00
CA LEU A 181 3.96 -12.10 2.50
C LEU A 181 3.00 -12.26 1.33
N ASP A 182 2.12 -13.24 1.45
CA ASP A 182 0.95 -13.41 0.60
C ASP A 182 -0.30 -13.17 1.41
N GLY A 183 -1.40 -12.78 0.77
CA GLY A 183 -2.68 -12.65 1.46
C GLY A 183 -3.68 -11.79 0.70
N ARG A 184 -4.92 -11.87 1.15
CA ARG A 184 -6.03 -11.05 0.66
C ARG A 184 -6.32 -9.94 1.66
N VAL A 185 -6.28 -8.71 1.20
CA VAL A 185 -6.54 -7.52 2.01
C VAL A 185 -7.88 -6.93 1.59
N ARG A 186 -8.77 -6.71 2.56
CA ARG A 186 -10.06 -6.04 2.36
C ARG A 186 -10.19 -4.89 3.34
N ILE A 187 -10.55 -3.73 2.83
CA ILE A 187 -10.74 -2.52 3.61
C ILE A 187 -12.19 -2.07 3.47
N ARG A 188 -12.81 -1.73 4.60
CA ARG A 188 -14.10 -1.05 4.74
C ARG A 188 -13.91 0.23 5.53
N GLU A 189 -14.96 1.03 5.64
CA GLU A 189 -14.92 2.30 6.37
C GLU A 189 -14.35 2.17 7.79
N SER A 190 -14.70 1.08 8.50
CA SER A 190 -14.33 0.87 9.91
C SER A 190 -13.61 -0.46 10.17
N ASN A 191 -13.13 -1.12 9.12
CA ASN A 191 -12.57 -2.46 9.25
C ASN A 191 -11.51 -2.73 8.18
N LEU A 192 -10.39 -3.31 8.61
CA LEU A 192 -9.37 -3.89 7.73
C LEU A 192 -9.26 -5.38 8.05
N THR A 193 -9.46 -6.21 7.04
CA THR A 193 -9.35 -7.67 7.17
C THR A 193 -8.26 -8.20 6.25
N ILE A 194 -7.40 -9.05 6.78
CA ILE A 194 -6.42 -9.83 6.02
C ILE A 194 -6.78 -11.30 6.20
N THR A 195 -6.92 -12.05 5.12
CA THR A 195 -7.24 -13.49 5.15
C THR A 195 -6.28 -14.28 4.29
N ASP A 196 -6.18 -15.57 4.60
CA ASP A 196 -5.39 -16.53 3.84
C ASP A 196 -3.94 -16.04 3.66
N ALA A 197 -3.38 -15.44 4.72
CA ALA A 197 -2.07 -14.84 4.64
C ALA A 197 -0.98 -15.79 5.15
N ARG A 198 0.11 -15.83 4.40
CA ARG A 198 1.36 -16.48 4.80
C ARG A 198 2.42 -15.42 4.96
N ILE A 199 3.10 -15.42 6.11
CA ILE A 199 4.14 -14.46 6.44
C ILE A 199 5.41 -15.22 6.79
N GLU A 200 6.49 -14.97 6.04
CA GLU A 200 7.81 -15.51 6.28
C GLU A 200 8.78 -14.36 6.63
N LEU A 201 9.27 -14.36 7.85
CA LEU A 201 10.34 -13.46 8.30
C LEU A 201 11.69 -14.19 8.28
N GLU A 202 12.73 -13.62 8.90
CA GLU A 202 14.05 -14.25 8.91
C GLU A 202 14.03 -15.60 9.63
N ARG A 203 13.29 -15.71 10.74
CA ARG A 203 13.23 -16.90 11.60
C ARG A 203 11.81 -17.34 11.96
N SER A 204 10.80 -16.61 11.53
CA SER A 204 9.40 -16.90 11.82
C SER A 204 8.63 -17.24 10.56
N SER A 205 7.67 -18.16 10.71
CA SER A 205 6.70 -18.53 9.67
C SER A 205 5.31 -18.52 10.29
N LEU A 206 4.42 -17.67 9.79
CA LEU A 206 3.07 -17.52 10.28
C LEU A 206 2.06 -17.91 9.19
N ASP A 207 1.13 -18.78 9.58
CA ASP A 207 -0.08 -19.10 8.83
C ASP A 207 -1.24 -18.30 9.42
N LEU A 208 -1.59 -17.20 8.79
CA LEU A 208 -2.58 -16.26 9.28
C LEU A 208 -3.90 -16.49 8.54
N MET A 209 -4.80 -17.28 9.16
CA MET A 209 -6.11 -17.57 8.58
C MET A 209 -6.97 -16.31 8.52
N LYS A 210 -6.95 -15.50 9.58
CA LYS A 210 -7.63 -14.20 9.63
C LYS A 210 -6.93 -13.25 10.58
N LEU A 211 -6.78 -12.01 10.13
CA LEU A 211 -6.42 -10.84 10.92
C LEU A 211 -7.48 -9.78 10.66
N GLU A 212 -8.05 -9.22 11.72
CA GLU A 212 -9.05 -8.17 11.58
C GLU A 212 -8.76 -7.04 12.56
N PHE A 213 -8.76 -5.83 12.04
CA PHE A 213 -8.70 -4.59 12.78
C PHE A 213 -10.02 -3.86 12.60
N SER A 214 -10.67 -3.51 13.70
CA SER A 214 -11.93 -2.79 13.70
C SER A 214 -11.83 -1.54 14.56
N TRP A 215 -12.36 -0.43 14.07
CA TRP A 215 -12.35 0.86 14.75
C TRP A 215 -13.68 1.58 14.56
N THR A 216 -13.95 2.58 15.40
CA THR A 216 -15.07 3.51 15.17
C THR A 216 -14.68 4.51 14.08
N PRO A 217 -15.52 4.81 13.09
CA PRO A 217 -15.17 5.73 11.99
C PRO A 217 -14.61 7.08 12.43
N ASP A 218 -15.16 7.62 13.53
CA ASP A 218 -14.71 8.89 14.12
C ASP A 218 -13.39 8.80 14.90
N GLN A 219 -12.84 7.59 15.08
CA GLN A 219 -11.67 7.32 15.91
C GLN A 219 -10.61 6.48 15.18
N HIS A 220 -10.50 6.63 13.89
CA HIS A 220 -9.59 5.85 13.03
C HIS A 220 -8.11 6.26 13.13
N ASP A 221 -7.70 6.93 14.20
CA ASP A 221 -6.31 7.34 14.38
C ASP A 221 -5.41 6.16 14.75
N TRP A 222 -4.65 5.69 13.79
CA TRP A 222 -3.72 4.57 13.91
C TRP A 222 -2.61 4.80 14.95
N ARG A 223 -2.36 6.03 15.38
CA ARG A 223 -1.44 6.34 16.48
C ARG A 223 -1.91 5.75 17.82
N TYR A 224 -3.21 5.52 17.96
CA TYR A 224 -3.83 4.88 19.12
C TYR A 224 -4.20 3.42 18.87
N PHE A 225 -3.43 2.74 18.00
CA PHE A 225 -3.68 1.36 17.57
C PHE A 225 -3.93 0.40 18.74
N THR A 226 -3.15 0.49 19.81
CA THR A 226 -3.26 -0.39 20.99
C THR A 226 -4.45 -0.09 21.90
N THR A 227 -5.06 1.08 21.78
CA THR A 227 -6.12 1.54 22.68
C THR A 227 -7.46 1.80 21.99
N ARG A 228 -7.48 1.98 20.66
CA ARG A 228 -8.71 2.33 19.92
C ARG A 228 -9.05 1.34 18.80
N VAL A 229 -8.16 0.40 18.49
CA VAL A 229 -8.38 -0.59 17.44
C VAL A 229 -8.57 -1.96 18.06
N GLN A 230 -9.76 -2.54 17.89
CA GLN A 230 -9.99 -3.94 18.24
C GLN A 230 -9.22 -4.83 17.29
N GLN A 231 -8.62 -5.88 17.82
CA GLN A 231 -7.74 -6.75 17.05
C GLN A 231 -8.19 -8.22 17.21
N TYR A 232 -8.46 -8.88 16.12
CA TYR A 232 -8.76 -10.29 16.06
C TYR A 232 -7.69 -11.02 15.25
N TYR A 233 -7.16 -12.08 15.80
CA TYR A 233 -6.14 -12.93 15.16
C TYR A 233 -6.61 -14.39 15.18
N GLU A 234 -6.55 -15.04 14.03
CA GLU A 234 -6.74 -16.47 13.89
C GLU A 234 -5.54 -17.06 13.17
N LEU A 235 -4.73 -17.82 13.93
CA LEU A 235 -3.48 -18.41 13.47
C LEU A 235 -3.64 -19.91 13.27
N GLY A 236 -3.29 -20.39 12.11
CA GLY A 236 -2.94 -21.77 11.84
C GLY A 236 -1.62 -22.17 12.49
N PRO A 237 -1.09 -23.37 12.19
CA PRO A 237 0.20 -23.83 12.73
C PRO A 237 1.33 -22.88 12.35
N SER A 238 1.82 -22.11 13.31
CA SER A 238 2.81 -21.06 13.15
C SER A 238 4.03 -21.27 14.04
N SER A 239 5.16 -20.74 13.62
CA SER A 239 6.43 -20.74 14.37
C SER A 239 6.94 -19.31 14.46
N VAL A 240 7.09 -18.79 15.66
CA VAL A 240 7.43 -17.37 15.92
C VAL A 240 8.70 -17.27 16.74
N SER A 241 9.72 -16.66 16.17
CA SER A 241 10.98 -16.36 16.84
C SER A 241 10.90 -15.02 17.58
N PHE A 242 11.35 -15.00 18.83
CA PHE A 242 11.41 -13.77 19.62
C PHE A 242 12.44 -12.78 19.06
N ILE A 243 13.43 -13.24 18.31
CA ILE A 243 14.35 -12.36 17.58
C ILE A 243 13.60 -11.52 16.54
N ASP A 244 12.67 -12.13 15.79
CA ASP A 244 11.85 -11.39 14.82
C ASP A 244 10.82 -10.50 15.54
N LEU A 245 10.19 -11.00 16.61
CA LEU A 245 9.25 -10.19 17.39
C LEU A 245 9.91 -8.99 18.07
N ALA A 246 11.21 -9.08 18.38
CA ALA A 246 11.94 -7.97 18.99
C ALA A 246 11.94 -6.69 18.14
N TYR A 247 11.84 -6.82 16.81
CA TYR A 247 11.69 -5.65 15.92
C TYR A 247 10.39 -4.87 16.17
N PHE A 248 9.36 -5.54 16.67
CA PHE A 248 8.05 -4.95 16.99
C PHE A 248 7.93 -4.57 18.46
N ASN A 249 8.67 -5.27 19.35
CA ASN A 249 8.68 -5.01 20.78
C ASN A 249 10.09 -5.21 21.35
N GLY A 250 10.79 -4.12 21.57
CA GLY A 250 12.18 -4.12 22.04
C GLY A 250 12.42 -4.82 23.40
N VAL A 251 11.38 -5.07 24.20
CA VAL A 251 11.48 -5.84 25.46
C VAL A 251 11.95 -7.28 25.20
N LEU A 252 11.67 -7.82 24.02
CA LEU A 252 12.08 -9.18 23.62
C LEU A 252 13.52 -9.24 23.10
N ARG A 253 14.23 -8.13 23.06
CA ARG A 253 15.61 -8.06 22.58
C ARG A 253 16.52 -8.98 23.37
N GLY A 254 17.31 -9.80 22.66
CA GLY A 254 18.27 -10.73 23.26
C GLY A 254 17.67 -12.08 23.70
N ILE A 255 16.36 -12.29 23.53
CA ILE A 255 15.73 -13.58 23.78
C ILE A 255 15.78 -14.39 22.47
N ASP A 256 16.57 -15.46 22.45
CA ASP A 256 16.70 -16.38 21.31
C ASP A 256 15.84 -17.64 21.53
N ASN A 257 14.53 -17.44 21.55
CA ASN A 257 13.56 -18.51 21.65
C ASN A 257 12.60 -18.50 20.44
N THR A 258 12.11 -19.67 20.10
CA THR A 258 11.07 -19.86 19.08
C THR A 258 9.90 -20.61 19.68
N VAL A 259 8.70 -20.11 19.47
CA VAL A 259 7.46 -20.69 19.98
C VAL A 259 6.61 -21.18 18.80
N LYS A 260 6.06 -22.39 18.93
CA LYS A 260 5.02 -22.88 18.05
C LYS A 260 3.66 -22.51 18.63
N CYS A 261 2.83 -21.92 17.81
CA CYS A 261 1.50 -21.47 18.24
C CYS A 261 0.46 -21.70 17.13
N SER A 262 -0.77 -21.86 17.56
CA SER A 262 -1.98 -21.83 16.72
C SER A 262 -3.15 -21.48 17.63
N GLY A 263 -4.18 -20.84 17.10
CA GLY A 263 -5.38 -20.52 17.88
C GLY A 263 -5.96 -19.16 17.53
N ILE A 264 -6.93 -18.76 18.35
CA ILE A 264 -7.65 -17.51 18.20
C ILE A 264 -7.29 -16.58 19.35
N CYS A 265 -7.00 -15.34 19.04
CA CYS A 265 -6.77 -14.28 20.01
C CYS A 265 -7.66 -13.09 19.66
N LEU A 266 -8.34 -12.57 20.68
CA LEU A 266 -9.13 -11.35 20.57
C LEU A 266 -8.64 -10.36 21.60
N LEU A 267 -8.10 -9.24 21.13
CA LEU A 267 -7.66 -8.14 21.96
C LEU A 267 -8.70 -7.04 21.93
N TYR A 268 -9.29 -6.77 23.08
CA TYR A 268 -10.18 -5.62 23.26
C TYR A 268 -9.36 -4.43 23.73
N THR A 269 -9.70 -3.28 23.23
CA THR A 269 -9.24 -2.02 23.81
C THR A 269 -10.02 -1.81 25.11
N SER A 270 -9.35 -1.66 26.24
CA SER A 270 -10.00 -1.23 27.48
C SER A 270 -10.15 0.29 27.44
N ASP A 271 -11.36 0.76 27.72
CA ASP A 271 -11.65 2.17 28.00
C ASP A 271 -10.80 2.70 29.16
#